data_6fbf28a61abcaf0c0691bde4170f194e
#
_entry.id   6fbf28a61abcaf0c0691bde4170f194e
#
_cell.length_a   1.000
_cell.length_b   1.000
_cell.length_c   1.000
_cell.angle_alpha   90.00
_cell.angle_beta   90.00
_cell.angle_gamma   90.00
#
_symmetry.space_group_name_H-M   'P 1'
#
loop_
_entity.id
_entity.type
_entity.pdbx_description
1 polymer ?
#
loop_
_entity_poly.entity_id
_entity_poly.type
_entity_poly.pdbx_seq_one_letter_code
_entity_poly.pdbx_strand_id
1 'polypeptide(L)'
;MRNYKKLEFSFGDNELVGQAQTRRRLNKIIKSDRISHAYLFSGPKGVGKKAFAMAFAELLNGVSNMTSLGEQKFSKKSSWFTHPDIHLFLPMPSSFKLNDLKERLELLKNDPYDIVDFSLRPSLSDDDSSKNLRAFYPIDYFRDEIKPAARLKPNEGEKTIIIISNIEQMRERSANAFLKLLEEPSDDLIFILTTDNQEALLPTIISRCQLIRMSPLKTPEIRDALIQKDGYEKEDAQYLARISGGNYSLTKFFDIENLKAIRDDVVSFLRVAYQLDTVQITDMAANWNKNQTREGQIAILNTMEVFIHDLLTYRETGNSRWITNFDQIEAIEKFVDNIPEARLTEMISTIHELRPNLQQYVQAKIIFTVLGIRFFYLMRDKDPEIAPDDNWKHIPAYISN
;
A
#
# COMPACT_ATOMS: atom_id res chain seq x y z
N MET A 1 -36.61 5.59 -12.97
CA MET A 1 -35.49 6.54 -12.75
C MET A 1 -35.32 6.76 -11.25
N ARG A 2 -34.24 6.26 -10.66
CA ARG A 2 -33.87 6.61 -9.29
C ARG A 2 -33.38 8.05 -9.27
N ASN A 3 -34.00 8.88 -8.46
CA ASN A 3 -33.68 10.31 -8.41
C ASN A 3 -32.49 10.50 -7.45
N TYR A 4 -31.27 10.38 -7.98
CA TYR A 4 -30.02 10.59 -7.22
C TYR A 4 -29.97 11.88 -6.41
N LYS A 5 -30.74 12.89 -6.79
CA LYS A 5 -30.83 14.17 -6.07
C LYS A 5 -31.43 14.06 -4.68
N LYS A 6 -32.18 12.98 -4.38
CA LYS A 6 -32.86 12.76 -3.10
C LYS A 6 -32.09 11.83 -2.16
N LEU A 7 -31.04 11.15 -2.63
CA LEU A 7 -30.28 10.25 -1.80
C LEU A 7 -29.20 11.06 -1.04
N GLU A 8 -29.19 10.92 0.27
CA GLU A 8 -28.04 11.33 1.06
C GLU A 8 -27.00 10.23 0.96
N PHE A 9 -25.93 10.51 0.23
CA PHE A 9 -24.82 9.60 0.11
C PHE A 9 -23.79 9.87 1.20
N SER A 10 -23.57 8.89 2.06
CA SER A 10 -22.40 8.84 2.90
C SER A 10 -21.60 7.62 2.50
N PHE A 11 -20.30 7.79 2.40
CA PHE A 11 -19.40 6.65 2.31
C PHE A 11 -19.22 6.10 3.70
N GLY A 12 -19.94 5.08 4.06
CA GLY A 12 -20.02 4.41 5.33
C GLY A 12 -19.00 4.77 6.38
N ASP A 13 -19.43 4.94 7.56
CA ASP A 13 -18.59 5.55 8.58
C ASP A 13 -17.56 4.57 9.15
N ASN A 14 -17.86 3.28 9.10
CA ASN A 14 -17.04 2.26 9.75
C ASN A 14 -16.10 1.50 8.80
N GLU A 15 -16.43 1.38 7.51
CA GLU A 15 -15.61 0.61 6.56
C GLU A 15 -14.62 1.46 5.80
N LEU A 16 -14.96 2.70 5.51
CA LEU A 16 -14.05 3.61 4.83
C LEU A 16 -13.28 4.46 5.83
N VAL A 17 -11.97 4.43 5.75
CA VAL A 17 -11.08 5.16 6.67
C VAL A 17 -10.67 6.48 6.04
N GLY A 18 -10.84 7.58 6.78
CA GLY A 18 -10.36 8.92 6.43
C GLY A 18 -10.84 9.46 5.08
N GLN A 19 -9.93 10.08 4.32
CA GLN A 19 -10.14 10.60 2.95
C GLN A 19 -11.27 11.64 2.83
N ALA A 20 -11.39 12.55 3.78
CA ALA A 20 -12.49 13.52 3.83
C ALA A 20 -12.65 14.36 2.54
N GLN A 21 -11.57 14.70 1.85
CA GLN A 21 -11.63 15.45 0.59
C GLN A 21 -12.20 14.59 -0.54
N THR A 22 -11.75 13.34 -0.65
CA THR A 22 -12.26 12.38 -1.63
C THR A 22 -13.74 12.14 -1.43
N ARG A 23 -14.20 11.92 -0.19
CA ARG A 23 -15.61 11.78 0.16
C ARG A 23 -16.45 12.97 -0.32
N ARG A 24 -16.00 14.18 -0.01
CA ARG A 24 -16.70 15.41 -0.44
C ARG A 24 -16.77 15.52 -1.96
N ARG A 25 -15.68 15.17 -2.66
CA ARG A 25 -15.62 15.24 -4.12
C ARG A 25 -16.55 14.22 -4.77
N LEU A 26 -16.54 12.96 -4.33
CA LEU A 26 -17.40 11.92 -4.85
C LEU A 26 -18.88 12.23 -4.58
N ASN A 27 -19.22 12.70 -3.39
CA ASN A 27 -20.56 13.18 -3.06
C ASN A 27 -21.01 14.31 -3.99
N LYS A 28 -20.11 15.26 -4.32
CA LYS A 28 -20.43 16.34 -5.25
C LYS A 28 -20.70 15.81 -6.66
N ILE A 29 -19.91 14.84 -7.14
CA ILE A 29 -20.12 14.21 -8.45
C ILE A 29 -21.50 13.57 -8.52
N ILE A 30 -21.85 12.73 -7.53
CA ILE A 30 -23.12 12.03 -7.49
C ILE A 30 -24.30 13.03 -7.43
N LYS A 31 -24.20 14.05 -6.56
CA LYS A 31 -25.26 15.07 -6.41
C LYS A 31 -25.43 15.97 -7.64
N SER A 32 -24.37 16.16 -8.44
CA SER A 32 -24.42 17.01 -9.63
C SER A 32 -25.00 16.33 -10.86
N ASP A 33 -25.20 15.02 -10.81
CA ASP A 33 -25.63 14.17 -11.94
C ASP A 33 -24.73 14.27 -13.18
N ARG A 34 -23.48 14.74 -12.99
CA ARG A 34 -22.46 14.84 -14.05
C ARG A 34 -21.47 13.73 -13.87
N ILE A 35 -21.89 12.52 -14.29
CA ILE A 35 -21.09 11.32 -14.17
C ILE A 35 -20.22 11.19 -15.44
N SER A 36 -18.90 11.08 -15.24
CA SER A 36 -17.96 10.80 -16.33
C SER A 36 -17.92 9.31 -16.65
N HIS A 37 -17.59 8.97 -17.89
CA HIS A 37 -17.40 7.58 -18.31
C HIS A 37 -16.16 6.91 -17.70
N ALA A 38 -15.20 7.67 -17.18
CA ALA A 38 -14.00 7.09 -16.56
C ALA A 38 -13.49 7.94 -15.38
N TYR A 39 -13.09 7.25 -14.31
CA TYR A 39 -12.47 7.81 -13.12
C TYR A 39 -11.14 7.13 -12.84
N LEU A 40 -10.14 7.90 -12.41
CA LEU A 40 -8.83 7.38 -11.99
C LEU A 40 -8.56 7.77 -10.53
N PHE A 41 -8.61 6.78 -9.63
CA PHE A 41 -8.22 6.93 -8.23
C PHE A 41 -6.70 6.76 -8.12
N SER A 42 -5.99 7.84 -7.84
CA SER A 42 -4.54 7.88 -7.76
C SER A 42 -4.07 8.25 -6.37
N GLY A 43 -3.09 7.54 -5.84
CA GLY A 43 -2.49 7.81 -4.53
C GLY A 43 -1.62 6.66 -4.05
N PRO A 44 -0.93 6.80 -2.90
CA PRO A 44 -0.04 5.77 -2.40
C PRO A 44 -0.76 4.46 -2.08
N LYS A 45 0.02 3.40 -1.84
CA LYS A 45 -0.51 2.08 -1.46
C LYS A 45 -1.30 2.15 -0.15
N GLY A 46 -2.32 1.33 -0.02
CA GLY A 46 -3.09 1.10 1.21
C GLY A 46 -3.94 2.25 1.74
N VAL A 47 -4.09 3.34 0.98
CA VAL A 47 -4.92 4.49 1.38
C VAL A 47 -6.43 4.29 1.12
N GLY A 48 -6.82 3.10 0.64
CA GLY A 48 -8.23 2.76 0.42
C GLY A 48 -8.74 2.96 -1.01
N LYS A 49 -7.88 3.10 -2.03
CA LYS A 49 -8.33 3.33 -3.42
C LYS A 49 -9.36 2.30 -3.89
N LYS A 50 -9.10 1.01 -3.67
CA LYS A 50 -10.06 -0.07 -4.01
C LYS A 50 -11.37 0.09 -3.23
N ALA A 51 -11.29 0.29 -1.92
CA ALA A 51 -12.46 0.44 -1.06
C ALA A 51 -13.35 1.60 -1.52
N PHE A 52 -12.74 2.76 -1.83
CA PHE A 52 -13.48 3.92 -2.36
C PHE A 52 -14.00 3.70 -3.78
N ALA A 53 -13.24 3.02 -4.65
CA ALA A 53 -13.69 2.67 -6.00
C ALA A 53 -14.93 1.77 -5.93
N MET A 54 -14.89 0.80 -5.04
CA MET A 54 -16.01 -0.10 -4.80
C MET A 54 -17.23 0.64 -4.23
N ALA A 55 -17.11 1.41 -3.20
CA ALA A 55 -18.21 2.20 -2.64
C ALA A 55 -18.81 3.17 -3.66
N PHE A 56 -17.96 3.78 -4.48
CA PHE A 56 -18.43 4.69 -5.51
C PHE A 56 -19.24 3.97 -6.59
N ALA A 57 -18.81 2.78 -7.01
CA ALA A 57 -19.56 1.96 -7.95
C ALA A 57 -20.94 1.56 -7.42
N GLU A 58 -21.03 1.15 -6.16
CA GLU A 58 -22.32 0.85 -5.52
C GLU A 58 -23.26 2.05 -5.54
N LEU A 59 -22.73 3.21 -5.16
CA LEU A 59 -23.53 4.43 -5.13
C LEU A 59 -24.01 4.86 -6.51
N LEU A 60 -23.18 4.68 -7.55
CA LEU A 60 -23.57 4.96 -8.94
C LEU A 60 -24.74 4.07 -9.41
N ASN A 61 -24.80 2.83 -8.96
CA ASN A 61 -25.90 1.91 -9.25
C ASN A 61 -27.03 1.95 -8.22
N GLY A 62 -27.00 2.94 -7.31
CA GLY A 62 -28.04 3.12 -6.30
C GLY A 62 -28.15 1.98 -5.29
N VAL A 63 -27.08 1.24 -5.07
CA VAL A 63 -26.92 0.24 -4.02
C VAL A 63 -26.66 0.99 -2.70
N SER A 64 -26.96 0.35 -1.55
CA SER A 64 -26.61 0.91 -0.25
C SER A 64 -25.09 1.07 -0.10
N ASN A 65 -24.67 1.91 0.82
CA ASN A 65 -23.27 2.24 0.99
C ASN A 65 -22.43 1.07 1.53
N MET A 66 -21.11 1.22 1.53
CA MET A 66 -20.12 0.21 1.94
C MET A 66 -20.30 -0.34 3.36
N THR A 67 -20.89 0.44 4.29
CA THR A 67 -21.16 -0.02 5.67
C THR A 67 -21.96 -1.29 5.72
N SER A 68 -22.65 -1.57 4.67
CA SER A 68 -23.49 -2.75 4.60
C SER A 68 -22.80 -3.97 3.97
N LEU A 69 -21.58 -3.89 3.48
CA LEU A 69 -20.87 -5.04 2.90
C LEU A 69 -20.58 -6.15 3.92
N GLY A 70 -20.34 -5.82 5.18
CA GLY A 70 -20.12 -6.78 6.27
C GLY A 70 -21.40 -7.27 6.96
N GLU A 71 -22.53 -6.61 6.76
CA GLU A 71 -23.78 -6.97 7.41
C GLU A 71 -24.66 -7.85 6.53
N GLN A 72 -25.18 -8.95 7.08
CA GLN A 72 -26.10 -9.88 6.38
C GLN A 72 -27.44 -9.24 5.92
N LYS A 73 -27.60 -7.94 6.04
CA LYS A 73 -28.81 -7.21 5.67
C LYS A 73 -28.97 -6.97 4.17
N PHE A 74 -27.97 -7.33 3.37
CA PHE A 74 -28.11 -7.30 1.94
C PHE A 74 -29.04 -8.39 1.42
N SER A 75 -29.81 -8.03 0.45
CA SER A 75 -30.38 -9.04 -0.42
C SER A 75 -29.20 -9.86 -0.97
N LYS A 76 -29.36 -11.17 -1.10
CA LYS A 76 -28.37 -12.09 -1.69
C LYS A 76 -27.78 -11.59 -3.04
N LYS A 77 -28.41 -10.61 -3.67
CA LYS A 77 -28.04 -9.98 -4.94
C LYS A 77 -27.05 -8.82 -4.84
N SER A 78 -26.83 -8.28 -3.65
CA SER A 78 -25.97 -7.10 -3.44
C SER A 78 -24.59 -7.41 -2.89
N SER A 79 -24.19 -8.69 -2.82
CA SER A 79 -22.79 -8.97 -2.63
C SER A 79 -22.05 -8.50 -3.90
N TRP A 80 -21.07 -7.67 -3.74
CA TRP A 80 -20.23 -7.04 -4.73
C TRP A 80 -19.89 -7.90 -5.92
N PHE A 81 -19.48 -9.13 -5.66
CA PHE A 81 -19.04 -10.09 -6.66
C PHE A 81 -20.17 -10.89 -7.30
N THR A 82 -21.42 -10.63 -6.89
CA THR A 82 -22.62 -11.21 -7.49
C THR A 82 -23.51 -10.15 -8.14
N HIS A 83 -23.15 -8.87 -8.10
CA HIS A 83 -23.87 -7.83 -8.82
C HIS A 83 -23.58 -7.97 -10.32
N PRO A 84 -24.56 -8.19 -11.18
CA PRO A 84 -24.34 -8.49 -12.59
C PRO A 84 -23.69 -7.32 -13.36
N ASP A 85 -23.79 -6.11 -12.84
CA ASP A 85 -23.36 -4.89 -13.53
C ASP A 85 -22.15 -4.23 -12.91
N ILE A 86 -21.53 -4.84 -11.88
CA ILE A 86 -20.29 -4.32 -11.26
C ILE A 86 -19.22 -5.41 -11.30
N HIS A 87 -18.15 -5.15 -12.02
CA HIS A 87 -17.07 -6.09 -12.25
C HIS A 87 -15.75 -5.53 -11.69
N LEU A 88 -15.07 -6.31 -10.86
CA LEU A 88 -13.75 -5.98 -10.33
C LEU A 88 -12.69 -6.87 -10.96
N PHE A 89 -11.69 -6.26 -11.58
CA PHE A 89 -10.53 -6.92 -12.16
C PHE A 89 -9.26 -6.57 -11.39
N LEU A 90 -8.49 -7.61 -11.04
CA LEU A 90 -7.20 -7.53 -10.36
C LEU A 90 -6.09 -7.96 -11.31
N PRO A 91 -4.86 -7.42 -11.19
CA PRO A 91 -3.71 -7.96 -11.92
C PRO A 91 -3.41 -9.38 -11.44
N MET A 92 -3.04 -10.28 -12.36
CA MET A 92 -2.89 -11.70 -12.10
C MET A 92 -1.55 -12.24 -12.54
N PRO A 93 -0.99 -13.26 -11.86
CA PRO A 93 0.21 -13.95 -12.31
C PRO A 93 -0.08 -14.83 -13.53
N SER A 94 0.95 -15.17 -14.30
CA SER A 94 0.81 -16.02 -15.48
C SER A 94 0.32 -17.45 -15.18
N SER A 95 0.52 -17.92 -13.96
CA SER A 95 0.11 -19.25 -13.48
C SER A 95 -1.23 -19.25 -12.71
N PHE A 96 -2.08 -18.32 -13.04
CA PHE A 96 -3.35 -18.05 -12.36
C PHE A 96 -4.35 -19.22 -12.43
N LYS A 97 -5.08 -19.43 -11.32
CA LYS A 97 -6.27 -20.28 -11.27
C LYS A 97 -7.50 -19.44 -10.85
N LEU A 98 -8.62 -19.69 -11.47
CA LEU A 98 -9.86 -18.95 -11.22
C LEU A 98 -10.33 -19.02 -9.75
N ASN A 99 -10.02 -20.12 -9.07
CA ASN A 99 -10.34 -20.28 -7.64
C ASN A 99 -9.55 -19.32 -6.77
N ASP A 100 -8.29 -19.04 -7.08
CA ASP A 100 -7.45 -18.11 -6.32
C ASP A 100 -8.03 -16.69 -6.36
N LEU A 101 -8.67 -16.32 -7.47
CA LEU A 101 -9.37 -15.03 -7.57
C LEU A 101 -10.62 -15.00 -6.69
N LYS A 102 -11.43 -16.06 -6.70
CA LYS A 102 -12.66 -16.13 -5.90
C LYS A 102 -12.36 -15.99 -4.40
N GLU A 103 -11.35 -16.68 -3.90
CA GLU A 103 -10.93 -16.59 -2.50
C GLU A 103 -10.51 -15.17 -2.13
N ARG A 104 -9.77 -14.50 -3.01
CA ARG A 104 -9.34 -13.11 -2.80
C ARG A 104 -10.49 -12.12 -2.82
N LEU A 105 -11.47 -12.36 -3.67
CA LEU A 105 -12.68 -11.55 -3.72
C LEU A 105 -13.52 -11.72 -2.44
N GLU A 106 -13.60 -12.93 -1.87
CA GLU A 106 -14.24 -13.15 -0.57
C GLU A 106 -13.55 -12.40 0.58
N LEU A 107 -12.22 -12.27 0.54
CA LEU A 107 -11.49 -11.44 1.51
C LEU A 107 -11.91 -9.97 1.40
N LEU A 108 -11.96 -9.41 0.19
CA LEU A 108 -12.40 -8.03 -0.04
C LEU A 108 -13.85 -7.78 0.38
N LYS A 109 -14.69 -8.80 0.30
CA LYS A 109 -16.07 -8.72 0.77
C LYS A 109 -16.15 -8.56 2.28
N ASN A 110 -15.25 -9.22 3.01
CA ASN A 110 -15.18 -9.14 4.46
C ASN A 110 -14.47 -7.85 4.92
N ASP A 111 -13.37 -7.50 4.30
CA ASP A 111 -12.65 -6.24 4.54
C ASP A 111 -12.16 -5.61 3.22
N PRO A 112 -12.72 -4.46 2.81
CA PRO A 112 -12.33 -3.79 1.56
C PRO A 112 -10.89 -3.26 1.56
N TYR A 113 -10.22 -3.26 2.72
CA TYR A 113 -8.81 -2.90 2.86
C TYR A 113 -7.87 -4.10 2.86
N ASP A 114 -8.42 -5.31 2.78
CA ASP A 114 -7.59 -6.52 2.78
C ASP A 114 -6.66 -6.56 1.56
N ILE A 115 -5.53 -7.23 1.75
CA ILE A 115 -4.49 -7.31 0.74
C ILE A 115 -4.73 -8.54 -0.12
N VAL A 116 -5.26 -8.29 -1.29
CA VAL A 116 -5.61 -9.30 -2.29
C VAL A 116 -4.69 -9.28 -3.51
N ASP A 117 -3.71 -8.38 -3.53
CA ASP A 117 -2.74 -8.28 -4.62
C ASP A 117 -1.82 -9.51 -4.61
N PHE A 118 -1.75 -10.21 -5.73
CA PHE A 118 -0.91 -11.41 -5.90
C PHE A 118 0.59 -11.13 -5.78
N SER A 119 1.02 -9.91 -6.08
CA SER A 119 2.42 -9.52 -5.92
C SER A 119 2.80 -9.29 -4.47
N LEU A 120 1.84 -8.87 -3.64
CA LEU A 120 2.04 -8.57 -2.22
C LEU A 120 1.76 -9.78 -1.33
N ARG A 121 0.74 -10.56 -1.68
CA ARG A 121 0.34 -11.79 -0.99
C ARG A 121 0.23 -12.92 -2.01
N PRO A 122 1.35 -13.57 -2.38
CA PRO A 122 1.39 -14.61 -3.41
C PRO A 122 0.46 -15.78 -3.12
N SER A 123 0.42 -16.24 -1.88
CA SER A 123 -0.49 -17.28 -1.38
C SER A 123 -1.40 -16.73 -0.29
N LEU A 124 -2.60 -17.29 -0.14
CA LEU A 124 -3.51 -17.03 0.99
C LEU A 124 -3.28 -18.05 2.12
N SER A 125 -2.61 -19.18 1.85
CA SER A 125 -2.20 -20.15 2.85
C SER A 125 -0.79 -19.84 3.35
N ASP A 126 -0.54 -20.00 4.64
CA ASP A 126 0.75 -19.73 5.29
C ASP A 126 1.87 -20.70 4.87
N ASP A 127 1.53 -21.76 4.13
CA ASP A 127 2.44 -22.85 3.80
C ASP A 127 3.30 -22.63 2.55
N ASP A 128 3.16 -21.52 1.83
CA ASP A 128 3.88 -21.39 0.55
C ASP A 128 4.90 -20.25 0.60
N SER A 129 6.15 -20.66 0.72
CA SER A 129 7.33 -19.81 0.64
C SER A 129 7.33 -18.92 -0.62
N SER A 130 7.11 -17.65 -0.42
CA SER A 130 7.65 -16.50 -1.15
C SER A 130 8.22 -16.75 -2.56
N LYS A 131 7.41 -17.14 -3.50
CA LYS A 131 7.71 -16.86 -4.90
C LYS A 131 7.27 -15.42 -5.15
N ASN A 132 8.22 -14.55 -5.49
CA ASN A 132 7.91 -13.21 -5.98
C ASN A 132 7.07 -13.32 -7.26
N LEU A 133 5.76 -13.40 -7.12
CA LEU A 133 4.84 -13.46 -8.24
C LEU A 133 4.68 -12.05 -8.80
N ARG A 134 4.96 -11.90 -10.10
CA ARG A 134 4.61 -10.66 -10.82
C ARG A 134 3.19 -10.79 -11.32
N ALA A 135 2.31 -9.94 -10.83
CA ALA A 135 0.95 -9.83 -11.32
C ALA A 135 0.87 -8.72 -12.36
N PHE A 136 0.12 -8.93 -13.43
CA PHE A 136 -0.10 -8.00 -14.52
C PHE A 136 -1.42 -8.31 -15.24
N TYR A 137 -1.81 -7.50 -16.22
CA TYR A 137 -2.96 -7.74 -17.06
C TYR A 137 -2.51 -8.31 -18.43
N PRO A 138 -2.53 -9.67 -18.61
CA PRO A 138 -2.23 -10.28 -19.90
C PRO A 138 -3.24 -9.84 -20.98
N ILE A 139 -2.81 -9.82 -22.24
CA ILE A 139 -3.70 -9.42 -23.34
C ILE A 139 -4.90 -10.38 -23.52
N ASP A 140 -4.69 -11.66 -23.23
CA ASP A 140 -5.76 -12.64 -23.30
C ASP A 140 -6.79 -12.43 -22.19
N TYR A 141 -6.34 -12.15 -20.95
CA TYR A 141 -7.25 -11.78 -19.85
C TYR A 141 -8.05 -10.51 -20.17
N PHE A 142 -7.42 -9.53 -20.78
CA PHE A 142 -8.12 -8.34 -21.24
C PHE A 142 -9.17 -8.67 -22.31
N ARG A 143 -8.81 -9.50 -23.30
CA ARG A 143 -9.67 -9.85 -24.43
C ARG A 143 -10.85 -10.74 -24.02
N ASP A 144 -10.59 -11.70 -23.14
CA ASP A 144 -11.53 -12.77 -22.85
C ASP A 144 -12.44 -12.45 -21.67
N GLU A 145 -11.99 -11.56 -20.74
CA GLU A 145 -12.75 -11.20 -19.54
C GLU A 145 -13.15 -9.72 -19.50
N ILE A 146 -12.17 -8.79 -19.59
CA ILE A 146 -12.45 -7.35 -19.38
C ILE A 146 -13.28 -6.78 -20.53
N LYS A 147 -12.88 -7.05 -21.76
CA LYS A 147 -13.55 -6.52 -22.95
C LYS A 147 -15.00 -7.05 -23.13
N PRO A 148 -15.30 -8.34 -22.90
CA PRO A 148 -16.68 -8.82 -22.90
C PRO A 148 -17.53 -8.19 -21.81
N ALA A 149 -17.02 -8.09 -20.57
CA ALA A 149 -17.72 -7.44 -19.47
C ALA A 149 -18.08 -5.98 -19.78
N ALA A 150 -17.17 -5.24 -20.41
CA ALA A 150 -17.39 -3.85 -20.83
C ALA A 150 -18.44 -3.69 -21.95
N ARG A 151 -18.86 -4.77 -22.59
CA ARG A 151 -19.90 -4.76 -23.66
C ARG A 151 -21.27 -5.19 -23.16
N LEU A 152 -21.35 -5.66 -21.93
CA LEU A 152 -22.63 -6.02 -21.33
C LEU A 152 -23.48 -4.77 -21.12
N LYS A 153 -24.76 -4.90 -21.37
CA LYS A 153 -25.73 -3.88 -20.96
C LYS A 153 -26.11 -4.08 -19.51
N PRO A 154 -26.40 -3.00 -18.77
CA PRO A 154 -26.85 -3.13 -17.40
C PRO A 154 -28.10 -4.01 -17.31
N ASN A 155 -28.13 -4.87 -16.31
CA ASN A 155 -29.23 -5.80 -16.08
C ASN A 155 -30.11 -5.37 -14.90
N GLU A 156 -29.51 -5.03 -13.77
CA GLU A 156 -30.21 -4.62 -12.54
C GLU A 156 -29.92 -3.17 -12.16
N GLY A 157 -28.71 -2.67 -12.46
CA GLY A 157 -28.28 -1.30 -12.23
C GLY A 157 -28.60 -0.34 -13.37
N GLU A 158 -28.21 0.92 -13.22
CA GLU A 158 -28.33 1.92 -14.30
C GLU A 158 -27.12 1.92 -15.23
N LYS A 159 -25.98 1.43 -14.74
CA LYS A 159 -24.70 1.43 -15.45
C LYS A 159 -23.98 0.10 -15.28
N THR A 160 -23.27 -0.32 -16.32
CA THR A 160 -22.21 -1.33 -16.22
C THR A 160 -20.95 -0.66 -15.71
N ILE A 161 -20.41 -1.14 -14.59
CA ILE A 161 -19.24 -0.54 -13.96
C ILE A 161 -18.08 -1.52 -13.95
N ILE A 162 -16.98 -1.12 -14.56
CA ILE A 162 -15.75 -1.90 -14.64
C ILE A 162 -14.69 -1.26 -13.75
N ILE A 163 -14.32 -1.96 -12.69
CA ILE A 163 -13.25 -1.54 -11.78
C ILE A 163 -11.98 -2.28 -12.17
N ILE A 164 -10.91 -1.54 -12.51
CA ILE A 164 -9.58 -2.10 -12.81
C ILE A 164 -8.61 -1.62 -11.75
N SER A 165 -8.16 -2.54 -10.91
CA SER A 165 -7.21 -2.25 -9.83
C SER A 165 -5.78 -2.22 -10.36
N ASN A 166 -4.97 -1.27 -9.88
CA ASN A 166 -3.54 -1.17 -10.24
C ASN A 166 -3.30 -1.18 -11.75
N ILE A 167 -3.94 -0.22 -12.45
CA ILE A 167 -3.92 -0.13 -13.92
C ILE A 167 -2.50 -0.03 -14.49
N GLU A 168 -1.52 0.46 -13.71
CA GLU A 168 -0.11 0.51 -14.07
C GLU A 168 0.51 -0.88 -14.31
N GLN A 169 -0.15 -1.96 -13.86
CA GLN A 169 0.26 -3.33 -14.15
C GLN A 169 -0.23 -3.81 -15.54
N MET A 170 -0.94 -2.96 -16.27
CA MET A 170 -1.35 -3.26 -17.62
C MET A 170 -0.18 -3.07 -18.59
N ARG A 171 0.21 -4.15 -19.27
CA ARG A 171 1.28 -4.11 -20.27
C ARG A 171 0.85 -3.30 -21.49
N GLU A 172 1.80 -2.78 -22.25
CA GLU A 172 1.58 -1.91 -23.41
C GLU A 172 0.50 -2.40 -24.36
N ARG A 173 0.53 -3.70 -24.73
CA ARG A 173 -0.49 -4.29 -25.63
C ARG A 173 -1.90 -4.23 -25.05
N SER A 174 -2.04 -4.55 -23.77
CA SER A 174 -3.33 -4.49 -23.07
C SER A 174 -3.77 -3.05 -22.86
N ALA A 175 -2.86 -2.14 -22.53
CA ALA A 175 -3.12 -0.72 -22.36
C ALA A 175 -3.61 -0.08 -23.67
N ASN A 176 -2.97 -0.38 -24.81
CA ASN A 176 -3.40 0.11 -26.11
C ASN A 176 -4.76 -0.48 -26.55
N ALA A 177 -5.06 -1.72 -26.16
CA ALA A 177 -6.39 -2.29 -26.41
C ALA A 177 -7.46 -1.65 -25.51
N PHE A 178 -7.10 -1.28 -24.27
CA PHE A 178 -7.98 -0.60 -23.34
C PHE A 178 -8.29 0.85 -23.77
N LEU A 179 -7.33 1.54 -24.36
CA LEU A 179 -7.54 2.90 -24.89
C LEU A 179 -8.73 2.97 -25.85
N LYS A 180 -8.92 1.95 -26.69
CA LYS A 180 -10.06 1.89 -27.62
C LYS A 180 -11.41 1.87 -26.90
N LEU A 181 -11.48 1.25 -25.73
CA LEU A 181 -12.70 1.25 -24.90
C LEU A 181 -12.90 2.58 -24.17
N LEU A 182 -11.81 3.28 -23.83
CA LEU A 182 -11.89 4.61 -23.22
C LEU A 182 -12.24 5.71 -24.23
N GLU A 183 -11.90 5.53 -25.51
CA GLU A 183 -12.18 6.50 -26.59
C GLU A 183 -13.63 6.44 -27.04
N GLU A 184 -14.19 5.25 -27.09
CA GLU A 184 -15.56 5.02 -27.57
C GLU A 184 -16.34 4.18 -26.53
N PRO A 185 -16.57 4.72 -25.32
CA PRO A 185 -17.35 4.02 -24.31
C PRO A 185 -18.83 3.98 -24.71
N SER A 186 -19.53 2.90 -24.35
CA SER A 186 -20.99 2.91 -24.44
C SER A 186 -21.58 3.87 -23.39
N ASP A 187 -22.76 4.43 -23.66
CA ASP A 187 -23.42 5.42 -22.79
C ASP A 187 -23.67 4.90 -21.35
N ASP A 188 -23.81 3.59 -21.22
CA ASP A 188 -24.10 2.93 -19.96
C ASP A 188 -22.86 2.36 -19.26
N LEU A 189 -21.65 2.58 -19.79
CA LEU A 189 -20.40 2.05 -19.26
C LEU A 189 -19.62 3.10 -18.46
N ILE A 190 -19.18 2.71 -17.27
CA ILE A 190 -18.30 3.53 -16.42
C ILE A 190 -17.07 2.71 -16.05
N PHE A 191 -15.89 3.30 -16.27
CA PHE A 191 -14.62 2.76 -15.79
C PHE A 191 -14.21 3.42 -14.48
N ILE A 192 -13.79 2.62 -13.49
CA ILE A 192 -13.16 3.10 -12.26
C ILE A 192 -11.79 2.43 -12.15
N LEU A 193 -10.76 3.22 -12.36
CA LEU A 193 -9.37 2.76 -12.37
C LEU A 193 -8.70 3.12 -11.05
N THR A 194 -7.82 2.27 -10.56
CA THR A 194 -6.94 2.63 -9.44
C THR A 194 -5.48 2.53 -9.84
N THR A 195 -4.63 3.41 -9.30
CA THR A 195 -3.18 3.36 -9.51
C THR A 195 -2.42 3.79 -8.25
N ASP A 196 -1.31 3.10 -7.99
CA ASP A 196 -0.34 3.49 -6.97
C ASP A 196 0.73 4.43 -7.55
N ASN A 197 0.91 4.41 -8.88
CA ASN A 197 1.90 5.21 -9.60
C ASN A 197 1.29 5.81 -10.87
N GLN A 198 0.85 7.06 -10.79
CA GLN A 198 0.27 7.77 -11.92
C GLN A 198 1.29 8.03 -13.03
N GLU A 199 2.57 8.19 -12.70
CA GLU A 199 3.62 8.50 -13.67
C GLU A 199 3.94 7.30 -14.59
N ALA A 200 3.64 6.09 -14.15
CA ALA A 200 3.77 4.88 -14.96
C ALA A 200 2.66 4.69 -16.00
N LEU A 201 1.61 5.53 -15.96
CA LEU A 201 0.49 5.42 -16.88
C LEU A 201 0.73 6.20 -18.17
N LEU A 202 0.17 5.69 -19.26
CA LEU A 202 0.13 6.42 -20.52
C LEU A 202 -0.64 7.75 -20.36
N PRO A 203 -0.10 8.89 -20.82
CA PRO A 203 -0.79 10.18 -20.77
C PRO A 203 -2.17 10.16 -21.42
N THR A 204 -2.33 9.31 -22.43
CA THR A 204 -3.60 9.09 -23.13
C THR A 204 -4.69 8.46 -22.26
N ILE A 205 -4.34 7.63 -21.27
CA ILE A 205 -5.29 7.11 -20.28
C ILE A 205 -5.66 8.21 -19.28
N ILE A 206 -4.65 8.93 -18.77
CA ILE A 206 -4.86 9.98 -17.76
C ILE A 206 -5.77 11.08 -18.29
N SER A 207 -5.57 11.51 -19.54
CA SER A 207 -6.35 12.60 -20.17
C SER A 207 -7.83 12.28 -20.37
N ARG A 208 -8.20 11.00 -20.39
CA ARG A 208 -9.58 10.54 -20.58
C ARG A 208 -10.30 10.22 -19.27
N CYS A 209 -9.60 10.29 -18.15
CA CYS A 209 -10.15 9.95 -16.84
C CYS A 209 -10.34 11.20 -15.96
N GLN A 210 -11.43 11.24 -15.23
CA GLN A 210 -11.57 12.21 -14.13
C GLN A 210 -10.69 11.77 -12.95
N LEU A 211 -9.62 12.49 -12.71
CA LEU A 211 -8.64 12.16 -11.67
C LEU A 211 -9.20 12.41 -10.26
N ILE A 212 -9.17 11.40 -9.40
CA ILE A 212 -9.49 11.45 -7.97
C ILE A 212 -8.21 11.19 -7.19
N ARG A 213 -7.59 12.23 -6.65
CA ARG A 213 -6.38 12.10 -5.84
C ARG A 213 -6.71 11.70 -4.42
N MET A 214 -5.98 10.72 -3.89
CA MET A 214 -6.07 10.26 -2.51
C MET A 214 -4.72 10.44 -1.83
N SER A 215 -4.74 11.05 -0.65
CA SER A 215 -3.53 11.30 0.14
C SER A 215 -3.25 10.14 1.10
N PRO A 216 -2.02 10.02 1.63
CA PRO A 216 -1.76 9.15 2.78
C PRO A 216 -2.76 9.44 3.90
N LEU A 217 -3.20 8.40 4.58
CA LEU A 217 -4.06 8.55 5.75
C LEU A 217 -3.27 9.17 6.92
N LYS A 218 -3.95 9.97 7.71
CA LYS A 218 -3.33 10.56 8.91
C LYS A 218 -3.24 9.52 10.00
N THR A 219 -2.18 9.59 10.81
CA THR A 219 -1.99 8.68 11.95
C THR A 219 -3.22 8.59 12.86
N PRO A 220 -3.91 9.69 13.26
CA PRO A 220 -5.14 9.59 14.04
C PRO A 220 -6.27 8.84 13.32
N GLU A 221 -6.42 9.00 12.00
CA GLU A 221 -7.47 8.32 11.23
C GLU A 221 -7.25 6.80 11.23
N ILE A 222 -5.98 6.37 11.10
CA ILE A 222 -5.62 4.95 11.16
C ILE A 222 -5.78 4.40 12.58
N ARG A 223 -5.25 5.11 13.60
CA ARG A 223 -5.38 4.71 15.00
C ARG A 223 -6.84 4.50 15.37
N ASP A 224 -7.70 5.45 15.06
CA ASP A 224 -9.11 5.39 15.44
C ASP A 224 -9.84 4.24 14.71
N ALA A 225 -9.47 3.97 13.45
CA ALA A 225 -9.97 2.82 12.72
C ALA A 225 -9.51 1.48 13.33
N LEU A 226 -8.24 1.37 13.73
CA LEU A 226 -7.70 0.18 14.40
C LEU A 226 -8.42 -0.12 15.71
N ILE A 227 -8.73 0.92 16.51
CA ILE A 227 -9.46 0.75 17.77
C ILE A 227 -10.92 0.37 17.50
N GLN A 228 -11.60 1.11 16.64
CA GLN A 228 -13.06 0.99 16.47
C GLN A 228 -13.45 -0.19 15.60
N LYS A 229 -12.67 -0.48 14.55
CA LYS A 229 -12.99 -1.51 13.57
C LYS A 229 -12.24 -2.82 13.83
N ASP A 230 -10.98 -2.73 14.17
CA ASP A 230 -10.11 -3.92 14.28
C ASP A 230 -9.94 -4.39 15.74
N GLY A 231 -10.42 -3.61 16.72
CA GLY A 231 -10.44 -4.00 18.14
C GLY A 231 -9.08 -3.94 18.84
N TYR A 232 -8.11 -3.21 18.27
CA TYR A 232 -6.79 -3.07 18.89
C TYR A 232 -6.84 -2.19 20.16
N GLU A 233 -5.98 -2.53 21.12
CA GLU A 233 -5.73 -1.67 22.27
C GLU A 233 -5.09 -0.33 21.83
N LYS A 234 -5.30 0.71 22.63
CA LYS A 234 -4.94 2.08 22.24
C LYS A 234 -3.46 2.25 21.94
N GLU A 235 -2.59 1.63 22.75
CA GLU A 235 -1.14 1.67 22.62
C GLU A 235 -0.68 1.00 21.33
N ASP A 236 -1.15 -0.20 21.08
CA ASP A 236 -0.84 -0.97 19.86
C ASP A 236 -1.37 -0.28 18.60
N ALA A 237 -2.60 0.25 18.67
CA ALA A 237 -3.18 1.03 17.57
C ALA A 237 -2.38 2.30 17.26
N GLN A 238 -1.87 3.00 18.28
CA GLN A 238 -1.04 4.18 18.10
C GLN A 238 0.29 3.84 17.43
N TYR A 239 0.91 2.73 17.86
CA TYR A 239 2.17 2.26 17.28
C TYR A 239 1.97 1.82 15.82
N LEU A 240 1.00 0.94 15.56
CA LEU A 240 0.64 0.47 14.22
C LEU A 240 0.32 1.60 13.26
N ALA A 241 -0.45 2.59 13.72
CA ALA A 241 -0.79 3.75 12.91
C ALA A 241 0.44 4.56 12.49
N ARG A 242 1.46 4.65 13.35
CA ARG A 242 2.70 5.36 13.00
C ARG A 242 3.55 4.58 12.01
N ILE A 243 3.81 3.29 12.28
CA ILE A 243 4.65 2.48 11.39
C ILE A 243 4.01 2.21 10.03
N SER A 244 2.68 2.33 9.93
CA SER A 244 1.97 2.16 8.66
C SER A 244 2.31 3.24 7.63
N GLY A 245 2.84 4.39 8.04
CA GLY A 245 3.20 5.49 7.16
C GLY A 245 2.03 6.02 6.31
N GLY A 246 0.81 5.93 6.82
CA GLY A 246 -0.41 6.33 6.10
C GLY A 246 -1.03 5.22 5.24
N ASN A 247 -0.50 4.00 5.31
CA ASN A 247 -0.98 2.81 4.60
C ASN A 247 -1.77 1.91 5.55
N TYR A 248 -3.08 2.09 5.64
CA TYR A 248 -3.93 1.29 6.53
C TYR A 248 -3.95 -0.20 6.16
N SER A 249 -3.89 -0.54 4.88
CA SER A 249 -3.84 -1.95 4.47
C SER A 249 -2.60 -2.67 5.00
N LEU A 250 -1.49 -1.95 5.22
CA LEU A 250 -0.26 -2.53 5.75
C LEU A 250 -0.46 -3.07 7.18
N THR A 251 -1.37 -2.46 7.96
CA THR A 251 -1.64 -2.91 9.34
C THR A 251 -2.28 -4.31 9.40
N LYS A 252 -2.86 -4.78 8.29
CA LYS A 252 -3.45 -6.12 8.20
C LYS A 252 -2.42 -7.25 8.10
N PHE A 253 -1.16 -6.92 7.82
CA PHE A 253 -0.07 -7.90 7.78
C PHE A 253 0.59 -8.17 9.14
N PHE A 254 0.32 -7.31 10.12
CA PHE A 254 1.06 -7.36 11.36
C PHE A 254 0.28 -8.05 12.46
N ASP A 255 0.87 -9.11 12.97
CA ASP A 255 0.61 -9.62 14.30
C ASP A 255 1.41 -8.79 15.33
N ILE A 256 0.80 -8.48 16.48
CA ILE A 256 1.38 -7.65 17.54
C ILE A 256 2.65 -8.30 18.12
N GLU A 257 2.67 -9.63 18.25
CA GLU A 257 3.84 -10.35 18.77
C GLU A 257 5.03 -10.22 17.81
N ASN A 258 4.78 -10.35 16.51
CA ASN A 258 5.80 -10.18 15.48
C ASN A 258 6.32 -8.73 15.45
N LEU A 259 5.47 -7.74 15.68
CA LEU A 259 5.89 -6.34 15.76
C LEU A 259 6.79 -6.03 16.96
N LYS A 260 6.53 -6.64 18.12
CA LYS A 260 7.41 -6.50 19.28
C LYS A 260 8.79 -7.08 18.97
N ALA A 261 8.86 -8.26 18.33
CA ALA A 261 10.12 -8.85 17.90
C ALA A 261 10.88 -7.95 16.89
N ILE A 262 10.18 -7.36 15.92
CA ILE A 262 10.78 -6.41 14.96
C ILE A 262 11.35 -5.19 15.68
N ARG A 263 10.69 -4.67 16.71
CA ARG A 263 11.18 -3.51 17.51
C ARG A 263 12.48 -3.85 18.23
N ASP A 264 12.56 -5.01 18.85
CA ASP A 264 13.76 -5.47 19.55
C ASP A 264 14.92 -5.73 18.57
N ASP A 265 14.60 -6.29 17.41
CA ASP A 265 15.55 -6.48 16.31
C ASP A 265 16.10 -5.13 15.81
N VAL A 266 15.28 -4.10 15.68
CA VAL A 266 15.71 -2.76 15.26
C VAL A 266 16.68 -2.15 16.26
N VAL A 267 16.39 -2.23 17.56
CA VAL A 267 17.32 -1.73 18.60
C VAL A 267 18.63 -2.52 18.57
N SER A 268 18.55 -3.83 18.39
CA SER A 268 19.73 -4.69 18.27
C SER A 268 20.55 -4.34 17.02
N PHE A 269 19.89 -4.12 15.90
CA PHE A 269 20.55 -3.71 14.65
C PHE A 269 21.29 -2.38 14.79
N LEU A 270 20.71 -1.37 15.43
CA LEU A 270 21.37 -0.10 15.68
C LEU A 270 22.63 -0.28 16.56
N ARG A 271 22.59 -1.16 17.56
CA ARG A 271 23.76 -1.49 18.40
C ARG A 271 24.87 -2.16 17.58
N VAL A 272 24.51 -3.14 16.78
CA VAL A 272 25.45 -3.85 15.88
C VAL A 272 26.02 -2.91 14.81
N ALA A 273 25.19 -2.03 14.25
CA ALA A 273 25.65 -1.01 13.32
C ALA A 273 26.64 -0.03 13.99
N TYR A 274 26.36 0.41 15.22
CA TYR A 274 27.30 1.27 15.96
C TYR A 274 28.66 0.62 16.17
N GLN A 275 28.73 -0.70 16.38
CA GLN A 275 29.98 -1.45 16.55
C GLN A 275 30.70 -1.73 15.22
N LEU A 276 30.04 -1.53 14.08
CA LEU A 276 30.47 -1.97 12.74
C LEU A 276 30.75 -3.46 12.67
N ASP A 277 29.96 -4.28 13.38
CA ASP A 277 30.03 -5.72 13.21
C ASP A 277 29.39 -6.12 11.88
N THR A 278 30.20 -6.10 10.82
CA THR A 278 29.73 -6.37 9.45
C THR A 278 29.19 -7.79 9.27
N VAL A 279 29.64 -8.74 10.09
CA VAL A 279 29.15 -10.11 10.04
C VAL A 279 27.73 -10.14 10.59
N GLN A 280 27.50 -9.63 11.80
CA GLN A 280 26.17 -9.59 12.39
C GLN A 280 25.21 -8.71 11.59
N ILE A 281 25.62 -7.56 11.05
CA ILE A 281 24.82 -6.74 10.13
C ILE A 281 24.34 -7.59 8.94
N THR A 282 25.25 -8.33 8.32
CA THR A 282 24.94 -9.13 7.14
C THR A 282 24.04 -10.31 7.47
N ASP A 283 24.22 -10.92 8.62
CA ASP A 283 23.39 -12.05 9.08
C ASP A 283 21.97 -11.59 9.41
N MET A 284 21.80 -10.47 10.11
CA MET A 284 20.48 -9.88 10.36
C MET A 284 19.78 -9.48 9.05
N ALA A 285 20.51 -8.84 8.15
CA ALA A 285 20.00 -8.47 6.83
C ALA A 285 19.59 -9.70 5.98
N ALA A 286 20.36 -10.80 6.06
CA ALA A 286 20.04 -12.06 5.39
C ALA A 286 18.81 -12.73 6.00
N ASN A 287 18.69 -12.70 7.33
CA ASN A 287 17.53 -13.22 8.04
C ASN A 287 16.24 -12.49 7.63
N TRP A 288 16.26 -11.15 7.63
CA TRP A 288 15.12 -10.35 7.18
C TRP A 288 14.81 -10.55 5.70
N ASN A 289 15.82 -10.72 4.84
CA ASN A 289 15.62 -11.02 3.43
C ASN A 289 14.97 -12.39 3.20
N LYS A 290 15.26 -13.37 4.05
CA LYS A 290 14.76 -14.74 3.92
C LYS A 290 13.38 -14.92 4.57
N ASN A 291 13.17 -14.35 5.75
CA ASN A 291 12.04 -14.68 6.62
C ASN A 291 10.94 -13.63 6.62
N GLN A 292 11.19 -12.45 6.02
CA GLN A 292 10.19 -11.39 5.94
C GLN A 292 9.70 -11.19 4.51
N THR A 293 8.39 -11.02 4.37
CA THR A 293 7.80 -10.53 3.12
C THR A 293 8.31 -9.12 2.80
N ARG A 294 8.07 -8.64 1.60
CA ARG A 294 8.43 -7.27 1.23
C ARG A 294 7.77 -6.23 2.12
N GLU A 295 6.54 -6.45 2.50
CA GLU A 295 5.78 -5.60 3.41
C GLU A 295 6.40 -5.63 4.82
N GLY A 296 6.81 -6.80 5.29
CA GLY A 296 7.57 -6.95 6.52
C GLY A 296 8.91 -6.21 6.48
N GLN A 297 9.62 -6.26 5.36
CA GLN A 297 10.87 -5.50 5.15
C GLN A 297 10.63 -3.98 5.17
N ILE A 298 9.55 -3.51 4.56
CA ILE A 298 9.12 -2.10 4.64
C ILE A 298 8.77 -1.72 6.08
N ALA A 299 8.08 -2.60 6.80
CA ALA A 299 7.76 -2.36 8.20
C ALA A 299 9.00 -2.23 9.09
N ILE A 300 10.03 -3.04 8.86
CA ILE A 300 11.31 -2.90 9.56
C ILE A 300 11.89 -1.51 9.34
N LEU A 301 11.93 -1.02 8.09
CA LEU A 301 12.40 0.34 7.78
C LEU A 301 11.53 1.41 8.45
N ASN A 302 10.22 1.25 8.45
CA ASN A 302 9.31 2.17 9.12
C ASN A 302 9.49 2.16 10.64
N THR A 303 9.73 0.98 11.24
CA THR A 303 10.03 0.84 12.66
C THR A 303 11.34 1.53 13.03
N MET A 304 12.38 1.38 12.18
CA MET A 304 13.65 2.11 12.35
C MET A 304 13.44 3.63 12.30
N GLU A 305 12.67 4.10 11.33
CA GLU A 305 12.35 5.53 11.17
C GLU A 305 11.62 6.06 12.41
N VAL A 306 10.60 5.35 12.90
CA VAL A 306 9.86 5.75 14.12
C VAL A 306 10.78 5.76 15.35
N PHE A 307 11.66 4.77 15.49
CA PHE A 307 12.60 4.73 16.60
C PHE A 307 13.61 5.89 16.54
N ILE A 308 14.18 6.17 15.36
CA ILE A 308 15.09 7.31 15.19
C ILE A 308 14.37 8.65 15.40
N HIS A 309 13.11 8.74 15.03
CA HIS A 309 12.27 9.90 15.33
C HIS A 309 12.04 10.09 16.83
N ASP A 310 11.89 9.01 17.57
CA ASP A 310 11.79 9.06 19.03
C ASP A 310 13.11 9.50 19.67
N LEU A 311 14.27 9.02 19.17
CA LEU A 311 15.60 9.51 19.58
C LEU A 311 15.75 11.02 19.35
N LEU A 312 15.34 11.51 18.17
CA LEU A 312 15.39 12.94 17.84
C LEU A 312 14.47 13.74 18.77
N THR A 313 13.24 13.28 18.96
CA THR A 313 12.24 13.93 19.84
C THR A 313 12.72 13.99 21.28
N TYR A 314 13.29 12.91 21.80
CA TYR A 314 13.81 12.89 23.16
C TYR A 314 15.03 13.80 23.31
N ARG A 315 15.96 13.79 22.34
CA ARG A 315 17.13 14.66 22.33
C ARG A 315 16.78 16.16 22.36
N GLU A 316 15.73 16.56 21.61
CA GLU A 316 15.31 17.95 21.49
C GLU A 316 14.44 18.41 22.67
N THR A 317 13.65 17.52 23.25
CA THR A 317 12.62 17.90 24.25
C THR A 317 12.92 17.44 25.67
N GLY A 318 13.73 16.41 25.85
CA GLY A 318 13.93 15.73 27.15
C GLY A 318 12.64 15.10 27.71
N ASN A 319 11.59 14.95 26.89
CA ASN A 319 10.27 14.58 27.37
C ASN A 319 9.74 13.30 26.70
N SER A 320 9.56 12.26 27.51
CA SER A 320 9.05 10.96 27.06
C SER A 320 7.59 10.94 26.60
N ARG A 321 6.80 11.99 26.88
CA ARG A 321 5.38 12.04 26.50
C ARG A 321 5.14 12.05 24.97
N TRP A 322 6.13 12.46 24.20
CA TRP A 322 6.05 12.56 22.75
C TRP A 322 6.62 11.34 22.01
N ILE A 323 7.15 10.36 22.78
CA ILE A 323 7.78 9.15 22.26
C ILE A 323 6.71 8.11 21.95
N THR A 324 6.91 7.38 20.86
CA THR A 324 6.05 6.27 20.47
C THR A 324 6.41 4.98 21.20
N ASN A 325 7.72 4.73 21.30
CA ASN A 325 8.28 3.52 21.92
C ASN A 325 8.57 3.77 23.39
N PHE A 326 7.53 4.13 24.17
CA PHE A 326 7.65 4.47 25.59
C PHE A 326 8.15 3.29 26.45
N ASP A 327 7.89 2.06 26.03
CA ASP A 327 8.37 0.83 26.65
C ASP A 327 9.88 0.58 26.41
N GLN A 328 10.47 1.24 25.42
CA GLN A 328 11.92 1.21 25.13
C GLN A 328 12.64 2.50 25.56
N ILE A 329 12.06 3.26 26.46
CA ILE A 329 12.61 4.56 26.91
C ILE A 329 14.06 4.45 27.39
N GLU A 330 14.41 3.40 28.13
CA GLU A 330 15.80 3.20 28.60
C GLU A 330 16.80 3.06 27.45
N ALA A 331 16.38 2.43 26.34
CA ALA A 331 17.24 2.30 25.16
C ALA A 331 17.41 3.65 24.45
N ILE A 332 16.34 4.46 24.42
CA ILE A 332 16.34 5.81 23.86
C ILE A 332 17.25 6.73 24.66
N GLU A 333 17.09 6.76 25.99
CA GLU A 333 17.92 7.54 26.89
C GLU A 333 19.40 7.18 26.77
N LYS A 334 19.72 5.89 26.87
CA LYS A 334 21.08 5.39 26.71
C LYS A 334 21.70 5.74 25.37
N PHE A 335 20.91 5.74 24.29
CA PHE A 335 21.40 6.11 22.96
C PHE A 335 21.73 7.61 22.92
N VAL A 336 20.81 8.47 23.37
CA VAL A 336 20.99 9.92 23.33
C VAL A 336 22.14 10.37 24.20
N ASP A 337 22.28 9.77 25.40
CA ASP A 337 23.36 10.11 26.34
C ASP A 337 24.74 9.66 25.84
N ASN A 338 24.83 8.49 25.21
CA ASN A 338 26.12 7.93 24.78
C ASN A 338 26.56 8.33 23.36
N ILE A 339 25.60 8.80 22.53
CA ILE A 339 25.87 9.14 21.13
C ILE A 339 25.22 10.50 20.79
N PRO A 340 25.57 11.59 21.50
CA PRO A 340 24.94 12.89 21.32
C PRO A 340 25.21 13.50 19.93
N GLU A 341 26.36 13.17 19.32
CA GLU A 341 26.76 13.64 17.98
C GLU A 341 26.05 12.94 16.81
N ALA A 342 25.20 11.94 17.07
CA ALA A 342 24.52 11.20 16.01
C ALA A 342 23.69 12.10 15.09
N ARG A 343 23.89 11.98 13.79
CA ARG A 343 23.19 12.72 12.73
C ARG A 343 21.85 12.06 12.44
N LEU A 344 20.91 12.13 13.41
CA LEU A 344 19.63 11.42 13.36
C LEU A 344 18.77 11.80 12.14
N THR A 345 18.78 13.06 11.73
CA THR A 345 18.04 13.53 10.55
C THR A 345 18.54 12.88 9.27
N GLU A 346 19.86 12.72 9.12
CA GLU A 346 20.47 12.08 7.96
C GLU A 346 20.28 10.56 8.01
N MET A 347 20.18 9.94 9.18
CA MET A 347 19.78 8.54 9.30
C MET A 347 18.36 8.32 8.75
N ILE A 348 17.41 9.21 9.08
CA ILE A 348 16.05 9.19 8.51
C ILE A 348 16.11 9.38 6.99
N SER A 349 16.87 10.36 6.51
CA SER A 349 17.05 10.63 5.07
C SER A 349 17.61 9.41 4.33
N THR A 350 18.55 8.67 4.95
CA THR A 350 19.09 7.43 4.40
C THR A 350 18.04 6.34 4.25
N ILE A 351 17.14 6.21 5.22
CA ILE A 351 16.00 5.28 5.12
C ILE A 351 15.10 5.67 3.95
N HIS A 352 14.79 6.96 3.80
CA HIS A 352 13.94 7.46 2.72
C HIS A 352 14.57 7.24 1.33
N GLU A 353 15.89 7.39 1.20
CA GLU A 353 16.64 7.12 -0.03
C GLU A 353 16.61 5.64 -0.41
N LEU A 354 16.78 4.75 0.56
CA LEU A 354 16.91 3.31 0.30
C LEU A 354 15.56 2.59 0.18
N ARG A 355 14.50 3.10 0.80
CA ARG A 355 13.16 2.47 0.80
C ARG A 355 12.59 2.20 -0.60
N PRO A 356 12.67 3.11 -1.60
CA PRO A 356 12.17 2.84 -2.94
C PRO A 356 12.86 1.65 -3.62
N ASN A 357 14.10 1.35 -3.27
CA ASN A 357 14.86 0.25 -3.86
C ASN A 357 14.26 -1.12 -3.51
N LEU A 358 13.61 -1.26 -2.35
CA LEU A 358 12.82 -2.45 -2.02
C LEU A 358 11.68 -2.65 -3.02
N GLN A 359 11.06 -1.57 -3.48
CA GLN A 359 9.97 -1.63 -4.46
C GLN A 359 10.48 -1.97 -5.87
N GLN A 360 11.73 -1.62 -6.17
CA GLN A 360 12.40 -1.88 -7.46
C GLN A 360 13.08 -3.26 -7.53
N TYR A 361 12.74 -4.18 -6.62
CA TYR A 361 13.26 -5.56 -6.58
C TYR A 361 14.76 -5.70 -6.24
N VAL A 362 15.36 -4.71 -5.63
CA VAL A 362 16.69 -4.87 -5.00
C VAL A 362 16.55 -5.82 -3.80
N GLN A 363 17.52 -6.70 -3.62
CA GLN A 363 17.50 -7.62 -2.49
C GLN A 363 17.60 -6.87 -1.16
N ALA A 364 16.70 -7.16 -0.24
CA ALA A 364 16.65 -6.50 1.07
C ALA A 364 17.96 -6.67 1.85
N LYS A 365 18.65 -7.82 1.69
CA LYS A 365 19.97 -8.04 2.27
C LYS A 365 20.95 -6.91 1.94
N ILE A 366 21.00 -6.47 0.69
CA ILE A 366 21.92 -5.39 0.25
C ILE A 366 21.48 -4.08 0.90
N ILE A 367 20.20 -3.77 0.88
CA ILE A 367 19.64 -2.53 1.42
C ILE A 367 19.96 -2.39 2.92
N PHE A 368 19.66 -3.42 3.71
CA PHE A 368 19.92 -3.40 5.16
C PHE A 368 21.42 -3.40 5.49
N THR A 369 22.24 -4.10 4.71
CA THR A 369 23.70 -4.06 4.90
C THR A 369 24.25 -2.66 4.65
N VAL A 370 23.86 -2.01 3.54
CA VAL A 370 24.26 -0.63 3.24
C VAL A 370 23.75 0.33 4.31
N LEU A 371 22.53 0.15 4.78
CA LEU A 371 21.93 0.95 5.84
C LEU A 371 22.74 0.86 7.15
N GLY A 372 23.12 -0.35 7.57
CA GLY A 372 23.93 -0.55 8.76
C GLY A 372 25.29 0.13 8.68
N ILE A 373 25.98 0.04 7.51
CA ILE A 373 27.26 0.70 7.29
C ILE A 373 27.10 2.23 7.32
N ARG A 374 26.12 2.78 6.62
CA ARG A 374 25.87 4.23 6.64
C ARG A 374 25.53 4.74 8.05
N PHE A 375 24.74 3.99 8.82
CA PHE A 375 24.43 4.32 10.21
C PHE A 375 25.65 4.35 11.12
N PHE A 376 26.63 3.45 10.90
CA PHE A 376 27.89 3.50 11.62
C PHE A 376 28.60 4.86 11.49
N TYR A 377 28.68 5.40 10.27
CA TYR A 377 29.31 6.71 10.03
C TYR A 377 28.48 7.85 10.61
N LEU A 378 27.16 7.85 10.35
CA LEU A 378 26.25 8.90 10.81
C LEU A 378 26.13 8.98 12.35
N MET A 379 26.21 7.85 13.05
CA MET A 379 26.24 7.81 14.50
C MET A 379 27.56 8.36 15.10
N ARG A 380 28.58 8.63 14.29
CA ARG A 380 29.88 9.18 14.69
C ARG A 380 30.16 10.55 14.06
N ASP A 381 29.11 11.22 13.62
CA ASP A 381 29.21 12.52 12.91
C ASP A 381 30.18 12.48 11.71
N LYS A 382 30.20 11.38 11.00
CA LYS A 382 31.03 11.20 9.80
C LYS A 382 30.15 11.03 8.56
N ASP A 383 30.62 11.55 7.44
CA ASP A 383 29.99 11.24 6.17
C ASP A 383 30.30 9.79 5.79
N PRO A 384 29.28 9.03 5.31
CA PRO A 384 29.54 7.73 4.73
C PRO A 384 30.50 7.93 3.55
N GLU A 385 31.71 7.36 3.62
CA GLU A 385 32.61 7.34 2.47
C GLU A 385 31.94 6.51 1.36
N ILE A 386 31.20 7.20 0.50
CA ILE A 386 30.82 6.67 -0.79
C ILE A 386 32.08 6.79 -1.61
N ALA A 387 32.65 5.65 -2.02
CA ALA A 387 33.75 5.67 -2.99
C ALA A 387 33.36 6.59 -4.16
N PRO A 388 34.19 7.58 -4.54
CA PRO A 388 33.87 8.44 -5.66
C PRO A 388 33.48 7.58 -6.86
N ASP A 389 32.47 7.98 -7.61
CA ASP A 389 31.86 7.23 -8.74
C ASP A 389 32.90 6.74 -9.79
N ASP A 390 34.11 7.31 -9.76
CA ASP A 390 35.21 6.98 -10.68
C ASP A 390 36.11 5.85 -10.21
N ASN A 391 36.07 5.40 -8.96
CA ASN A 391 36.98 4.36 -8.47
C ASN A 391 36.81 3.00 -9.14
N TRP A 392 35.56 2.68 -9.60
CA TRP A 392 35.33 1.44 -10.34
C TRP A 392 35.99 1.41 -11.71
N LYS A 393 36.27 2.57 -12.32
CA LYS A 393 36.99 2.70 -13.62
C LYS A 393 38.48 2.28 -13.52
N HIS A 394 39.02 2.24 -12.30
CA HIS A 394 40.39 1.82 -12.03
C HIS A 394 40.50 0.38 -11.55
N ILE A 395 39.38 -0.35 -11.44
CA ILE A 395 39.47 -1.78 -11.22
C ILE A 395 40.05 -2.42 -12.49
N PRO A 396 41.22 -3.06 -12.42
CA PRO A 396 41.75 -3.74 -13.57
C PRO A 396 40.73 -4.73 -14.12
N ALA A 397 40.46 -4.61 -15.40
CA ALA A 397 39.62 -5.61 -16.05
C ALA A 397 40.33 -6.98 -15.98
N TYR A 398 40.07 -7.68 -14.88
CA TYR A 398 40.33 -9.11 -14.83
C TYR A 398 39.22 -9.79 -15.64
N ILE A 399 39.53 -9.95 -16.80
CA ILE A 399 39.73 -10.77 -17.57
C ILE A 399 39.48 -11.61 -18.44
N SER A 400 39.11 -12.37 -18.93
CA SER A 400 39.15 -13.37 -20.01
C SER A 400 40.54 -14.00 -20.19
N ASN A 401 40.68 -15.16 -19.63
CA ASN A 401 41.34 -16.30 -20.28
C ASN A 401 40.38 -17.50 -20.25
#